data_7f19c94f963858b940afa0c511923d32
#
_entry.id   7f19c94f963858b940afa0c511923d32
#
_cell.length_a   1.000
_cell.length_b   1.000
_cell.length_c   1.000
_cell.angle_alpha   90.00
_cell.angle_beta   90.00
_cell.angle_gamma   90.00
#
_symmetry.space_group_name_H-M   'P 1'
#
loop_
_entity.id
_entity.type
_entity.pdbx_description
1 polymer ?
#
loop_
_entity_poly.entity_id
_entity_poly.type
_entity_poly.pdbx_seq_one_letter_code
_entity_poly.pdbx_strand_id
1 'polypeptide(L)'
;MNKLSRRQFIYGGAACFTTAIASPCFGPFGFDPREAAAASDIRGSVLKGDAPERLWKWSHEGFLYKKLKNDRVVCGICPNRCILAPGDRSICRSRVNLDGKLYSLAYGNPCAVNTDPIEKKPLYHFKPHTRTFSLATTGCNFRCLNCQNWEISQAKPHEAGHRYELFPADVIE
;
A
#
# COMPACT_ATOMS: atom_id res chain seq x y z
N MET A 1 -44.18 -17.74 3.01
CA MET A 1 -43.07 -16.77 2.92
C MET A 1 -43.51 -15.67 1.96
N ASN A 2 -43.94 -14.52 2.48
CA ASN A 2 -44.41 -13.41 1.65
C ASN A 2 -43.19 -12.71 0.99
N LYS A 3 -43.17 -12.72 -0.33
CA LYS A 3 -42.14 -12.03 -1.11
C LYS A 3 -42.42 -10.53 -1.07
N LEU A 4 -41.51 -9.73 -0.47
CA LEU A 4 -41.55 -8.28 -0.52
C LEU A 4 -41.44 -7.80 -1.97
N SER A 5 -42.32 -6.90 -2.38
CA SER A 5 -42.23 -6.26 -3.69
C SER A 5 -41.05 -5.26 -3.74
N ARG A 6 -40.53 -4.98 -4.95
CA ARG A 6 -39.45 -4.00 -5.13
C ARG A 6 -39.79 -2.61 -4.56
N ARG A 7 -41.05 -2.20 -4.64
CA ARG A 7 -41.53 -0.94 -4.02
C ARG A 7 -41.46 -0.98 -2.50
N GLN A 8 -41.88 -2.08 -1.86
CA GLN A 8 -41.79 -2.23 -0.40
C GLN A 8 -40.34 -2.23 0.11
N PHE A 9 -39.41 -2.77 -0.69
CA PHE A 9 -37.97 -2.72 -0.39
C PHE A 9 -37.44 -1.28 -0.46
N ILE A 10 -37.81 -0.50 -1.48
CA ILE A 10 -37.36 0.88 -1.66
C ILE A 10 -37.96 1.80 -0.57
N TYR A 11 -39.24 1.69 -0.24
CA TYR A 11 -39.86 2.46 0.82
C TYR A 11 -39.38 2.08 2.22
N GLY A 12 -39.07 0.81 2.47
CA GLY A 12 -38.43 0.34 3.70
C GLY A 12 -37.04 0.91 3.89
N GLY A 13 -36.25 1.00 2.79
CA GLY A 13 -34.92 1.63 2.79
C GLY A 13 -34.95 3.14 3.03
N ALA A 14 -35.94 3.86 2.44
CA ALA A 14 -36.07 5.30 2.61
C ALA A 14 -36.49 5.69 4.05
N ALA A 15 -37.35 4.89 4.69
CA ALA A 15 -37.77 5.12 6.09
C ALA A 15 -36.60 4.90 7.08
N CYS A 16 -35.63 4.02 6.79
CA CYS A 16 -34.44 3.89 7.59
C CYS A 16 -33.46 5.09 7.48
N PHE A 17 -33.45 5.78 6.33
CA PHE A 17 -32.54 6.92 6.13
C PHE A 17 -32.96 8.17 6.88
N THR A 18 -34.28 8.39 7.07
CA THR A 18 -34.79 9.60 7.75
C THR A 18 -34.75 9.50 9.27
N THR A 19 -34.73 8.31 9.86
CA THR A 19 -34.58 8.10 11.30
C THR A 19 -33.15 7.98 11.79
N ALA A 20 -32.17 7.78 10.89
CA ALA A 20 -30.75 7.64 11.24
C ALA A 20 -30.08 8.95 11.67
N ILE A 21 -30.75 10.13 11.50
CA ILE A 21 -30.21 11.43 11.93
C ILE A 21 -30.45 11.69 13.42
N ALA A 22 -31.29 10.91 14.11
CA ALA A 22 -31.72 11.20 15.48
C ALA A 22 -31.55 10.02 16.49
N SER A 23 -30.93 8.90 16.13
CA SER A 23 -30.76 7.78 17.07
C SER A 23 -29.39 7.09 16.90
N PRO A 24 -28.69 6.82 18.01
CA PRO A 24 -27.44 6.04 17.97
C PRO A 24 -27.74 4.54 17.88
N CYS A 25 -28.51 4.13 16.86
CA CYS A 25 -28.82 2.74 16.61
C CYS A 25 -27.94 2.21 15.46
N PHE A 26 -26.62 2.21 15.65
CA PHE A 26 -25.77 1.27 14.97
C PHE A 26 -25.59 0.06 15.89
N GLY A 27 -26.12 -1.09 15.45
CA GLY A 27 -26.04 -2.37 16.15
C GLY A 27 -24.62 -2.87 16.38
N PRO A 28 -24.39 -4.13 16.74
CA PRO A 28 -23.14 -4.67 17.31
C PRO A 28 -21.90 -4.61 16.40
N PHE A 29 -21.96 -3.97 15.26
CA PHE A 29 -20.83 -3.55 14.41
C PHE A 29 -20.64 -2.03 14.52
N GLY A 30 -20.58 -1.52 15.75
CA GLY A 30 -20.36 -0.10 16.02
C GLY A 30 -19.07 0.38 15.36
N PHE A 31 -19.18 0.97 14.18
CA PHE A 31 -18.13 1.75 13.57
C PHE A 31 -18.07 3.09 14.32
N ASP A 32 -17.15 3.23 15.26
CA ASP A 32 -16.89 4.51 15.91
C ASP A 32 -16.04 5.37 14.95
N PRO A 33 -16.58 6.49 14.43
CA PRO A 33 -15.83 7.41 13.60
C PRO A 33 -14.58 7.96 14.30
N ARG A 34 -14.54 7.93 15.63
CA ARG A 34 -13.39 8.37 16.43
C ARG A 34 -12.26 7.35 16.40
N GLU A 35 -12.57 6.04 16.39
CA GLU A 35 -11.57 4.99 16.17
C GLU A 35 -11.00 5.04 14.75
N ALA A 36 -11.84 5.30 13.74
CA ALA A 36 -11.39 5.53 12.38
C ALA A 36 -10.49 6.76 12.27
N ALA A 37 -10.80 7.85 12.98
CA ALA A 37 -9.96 9.04 13.03
C ALA A 37 -8.65 8.80 13.79
N ALA A 38 -8.66 8.01 14.87
CA ALA A 38 -7.45 7.64 15.61
C ALA A 38 -6.54 6.67 14.83
N ALA A 39 -7.13 5.83 13.98
CA ALA A 39 -6.38 4.93 13.08
C ALA A 39 -5.80 5.64 11.84
N SER A 40 -6.17 6.89 11.59
CA SER A 40 -6.04 7.54 10.28
C SER A 40 -4.79 8.35 10.05
N ASP A 41 -4.05 8.81 11.05
CA ASP A 41 -2.85 9.60 10.77
C ASP A 41 -1.59 8.74 10.76
N ILE A 42 -1.51 7.85 9.77
CA ILE A 42 -0.29 7.10 9.43
C ILE A 42 0.69 7.94 8.62
N ARG A 43 0.37 9.20 8.31
CA ARG A 43 1.27 10.08 7.59
C ARG A 43 2.55 10.27 8.40
N GLY A 44 3.68 9.95 7.79
CA GLY A 44 4.98 10.02 8.44
C GLY A 44 5.30 8.91 9.42
N SER A 45 4.40 7.96 9.68
CA SER A 45 4.71 6.78 10.49
C SER A 45 5.87 5.99 9.89
N VAL A 46 6.81 5.60 10.70
CA VAL A 46 7.96 4.83 10.29
C VAL A 46 8.15 3.62 11.21
N LEU A 47 8.79 2.59 10.71
CA LEU A 47 9.18 1.42 11.48
C LEU A 47 10.55 1.71 12.08
N LYS A 48 10.57 2.09 13.37
CA LYS A 48 11.79 2.49 14.07
C LYS A 48 12.73 1.31 14.27
N GLY A 49 14.01 1.50 13.96
CA GLY A 49 15.04 0.49 14.14
C GLY A 49 14.85 -0.78 13.31
N ASP A 50 14.04 -0.74 12.25
CA ASP A 50 13.69 -1.92 11.44
C ASP A 50 14.49 -1.98 10.12
N ALA A 51 15.53 -1.18 9.96
CA ALA A 51 16.43 -1.31 8.84
C ALA A 51 17.30 -2.57 8.99
N PRO A 52 17.68 -3.24 7.89
CA PRO A 52 18.62 -4.34 7.96
C PRO A 52 20.00 -3.81 8.34
N GLU A 53 20.79 -4.62 9.07
CA GLU A 53 22.18 -4.27 9.45
C GLU A 53 23.08 -4.06 8.24
N ARG A 54 22.80 -4.77 7.15
CA ARG A 54 23.58 -4.70 5.90
C ARG A 54 22.67 -4.55 4.70
N LEU A 55 23.14 -3.77 3.73
CA LEU A 55 22.56 -3.73 2.40
C LEU A 55 22.75 -5.08 1.69
N TRP A 56 21.84 -5.41 0.82
CA TRP A 56 21.90 -6.60 -0.02
C TRP A 56 22.01 -6.23 -1.51
N LYS A 57 22.18 -7.21 -2.40
CA LYS A 57 22.42 -6.96 -3.82
C LYS A 57 21.31 -6.14 -4.52
N TRP A 58 20.07 -6.20 -4.02
CA TRP A 58 18.92 -5.43 -4.52
C TRP A 58 18.73 -4.09 -3.81
N SER A 59 19.72 -3.66 -3.06
CA SER A 59 19.70 -2.35 -2.42
C SER A 59 20.31 -1.32 -3.36
N HIS A 60 19.61 -0.21 -3.54
CA HIS A 60 20.08 0.90 -4.38
C HIS A 60 19.76 2.24 -3.70
N GLU A 61 20.70 3.18 -3.74
CA GLU A 61 20.47 4.53 -3.21
C GLU A 61 19.35 5.22 -3.98
N GLY A 62 18.41 5.82 -3.27
CA GLY A 62 17.27 6.53 -3.86
C GLY A 62 17.64 7.93 -4.34
N PHE A 63 16.88 8.48 -5.31
CA PHE A 63 17.13 9.82 -5.84
C PHE A 63 16.30 10.90 -5.14
N LEU A 64 15.04 10.59 -4.83
CA LEU A 64 14.06 11.56 -4.35
C LEU A 64 14.03 11.60 -2.82
N TYR A 65 15.09 12.13 -2.22
CA TYR A 65 15.11 12.38 -0.78
C TYR A 65 15.91 13.63 -0.43
N LYS A 66 15.71 14.14 0.78
CA LYS A 66 16.48 15.26 1.33
C LYS A 66 17.13 14.85 2.64
N LYS A 67 18.39 15.21 2.80
CA LYS A 67 19.11 15.05 4.07
C LYS A 67 18.68 16.12 5.06
N LEU A 68 18.56 15.73 6.31
CA LEU A 68 18.32 16.60 7.46
C LEU A 68 19.51 16.53 8.44
N LYS A 69 19.45 17.31 9.52
CA LYS A 69 20.41 17.22 10.63
C LYS A 69 20.35 15.83 11.29
N ASN A 70 21.46 15.42 11.91
CA ASN A 70 21.59 14.14 12.63
C ASN A 70 21.33 12.92 11.72
N ASP A 71 21.84 12.94 10.50
CA ASP A 71 21.73 11.85 9.51
C ASP A 71 20.30 11.36 9.25
N ARG A 72 19.32 12.21 9.53
CA ARG A 72 17.93 11.95 9.16
C ARG A 72 17.71 12.25 7.69
N VAL A 73 16.74 11.57 7.08
CA VAL A 73 16.36 11.81 5.69
C VAL A 73 14.83 11.95 5.56
N VAL A 74 14.38 12.75 4.61
CA VAL A 74 12.98 12.84 4.19
C VAL A 74 12.83 12.17 2.85
N CYS A 75 12.04 11.11 2.80
CA CYS A 75 11.68 10.45 1.55
C CYS A 75 10.68 11.31 0.77
N GLY A 76 10.98 11.62 -0.48
CA GLY A 76 10.15 12.47 -1.35
C GLY A 76 9.34 11.71 -2.40
N ILE A 77 9.30 10.37 -2.35
CA ILE A 77 8.72 9.55 -3.42
C ILE A 77 7.19 9.57 -3.43
N CYS A 78 6.56 9.64 -2.25
CA CYS A 78 5.10 9.63 -2.13
C CYS A 78 4.62 10.69 -1.12
N PRO A 79 3.30 10.96 -1.07
CA PRO A 79 2.73 11.96 -0.15
C PRO A 79 2.98 11.72 1.34
N ASN A 80 3.32 10.49 1.75
CA ASN A 80 3.60 10.18 3.17
C ASN A 80 4.84 10.90 3.71
N ARG A 81 5.78 11.29 2.84
CA ARG A 81 6.96 12.07 3.22
C ARG A 81 7.66 11.59 4.49
N CYS A 82 7.88 10.28 4.60
CA CYS A 82 8.47 9.67 5.78
C CYS A 82 9.79 10.33 6.17
N ILE A 83 9.91 10.70 7.44
CA ILE A 83 11.14 11.20 8.04
C ILE A 83 11.80 10.03 8.78
N LEU A 84 12.95 9.59 8.30
CA LEU A 84 13.64 8.40 8.78
C LEU A 84 14.91 8.83 9.53
N ALA A 85 15.07 8.41 10.78
CA ALA A 85 16.34 8.44 11.47
C ALA A 85 17.26 7.30 10.95
N PRO A 86 18.57 7.33 11.23
CA PRO A 86 19.43 6.20 10.93
C PRO A 86 18.88 4.90 11.53
N GLY A 87 18.81 3.84 10.74
CA GLY A 87 18.23 2.56 11.15
C GLY A 87 16.71 2.44 10.99
N ASP A 88 16.01 3.49 10.56
CA ASP A 88 14.56 3.46 10.37
C ASP A 88 14.17 2.95 8.98
N ARG A 89 12.99 2.30 8.93
CA ARG A 89 12.31 1.89 7.70
C ARG A 89 11.04 2.70 7.48
N SER A 90 10.77 3.04 6.22
CA SER A 90 9.55 3.75 5.82
C SER A 90 8.30 2.88 5.96
N ILE A 91 7.13 3.53 6.03
CA ILE A 91 5.83 2.87 6.09
C ILE A 91 5.58 1.90 4.92
N CYS A 92 6.13 2.17 3.75
CA CYS A 92 6.02 1.29 2.59
C CYS A 92 6.91 0.04 2.69
N ARG A 93 7.74 -0.09 3.71
CA ARG A 93 8.65 -1.21 4.00
C ARG A 93 9.82 -1.39 3.03
N SER A 94 9.80 -0.70 1.88
CA SER A 94 10.82 -0.84 0.84
C SER A 94 11.96 0.17 0.93
N ARG A 95 11.87 1.17 1.81
CA ARG A 95 12.88 2.23 1.96
C ARG A 95 13.43 2.25 3.38
N VAL A 96 14.74 2.43 3.49
CA VAL A 96 15.46 2.52 4.77
C VAL A 96 16.43 3.68 4.76
N ASN A 97 16.73 4.22 5.93
CA ASN A 97 17.85 5.14 6.12
C ASN A 97 19.02 4.38 6.75
N LEU A 98 20.14 4.35 6.06
CA LEU A 98 21.43 3.92 6.60
C LEU A 98 22.44 5.02 6.40
N ASP A 99 23.05 5.45 7.48
CA ASP A 99 24.12 6.46 7.52
C ASP A 99 23.77 7.78 6.79
N GLY A 100 22.52 8.26 6.98
CA GLY A 100 22.06 9.50 6.36
C GLY A 100 21.78 9.40 4.86
N LYS A 101 21.62 8.18 4.34
CA LYS A 101 21.25 7.89 2.95
C LYS A 101 19.98 7.06 2.88
N LEU A 102 19.11 7.42 1.94
CA LEU A 102 17.90 6.65 1.66
C LEU A 102 18.19 5.53 0.66
N TYR A 103 17.96 4.29 1.04
CA TYR A 103 18.09 3.14 0.16
C TYR A 103 16.72 2.51 -0.18
N SER A 104 16.57 2.07 -1.43
CA SER A 104 15.55 1.12 -1.84
C SER A 104 16.07 -0.29 -1.62
N LEU A 105 15.25 -1.17 -1.04
CA LEU A 105 15.59 -2.58 -0.84
C LEU A 105 14.93 -3.50 -1.89
N ALA A 106 14.24 -2.93 -2.85
CA ALA A 106 13.46 -3.67 -3.86
C ALA A 106 13.91 -3.32 -5.30
N TYR A 107 15.17 -2.96 -5.50
CA TYR A 107 15.71 -2.65 -6.82
C TYR A 107 16.09 -3.94 -7.54
N GLY A 108 15.45 -4.21 -8.68
CA GLY A 108 15.72 -5.45 -9.43
C GLY A 108 15.21 -6.73 -8.75
N ASN A 109 14.32 -6.63 -7.76
CA ASN A 109 13.77 -7.76 -7.03
C ASN A 109 12.23 -7.72 -7.04
N PRO A 110 11.56 -7.95 -8.17
CA PRO A 110 10.12 -8.09 -8.18
C PRO A 110 9.71 -9.38 -7.44
N CYS A 111 8.62 -9.32 -6.69
CA CYS A 111 8.03 -10.47 -6.02
C CYS A 111 6.97 -11.18 -6.87
N ALA A 112 6.49 -10.54 -7.91
CA ALA A 112 5.55 -11.11 -8.87
C ALA A 112 5.84 -10.59 -10.28
N VAL A 113 5.81 -11.52 -11.24
CA VAL A 113 5.98 -11.28 -12.68
C VAL A 113 4.90 -12.07 -13.39
N ASN A 114 4.00 -11.40 -14.09
CA ASN A 114 2.83 -12.03 -14.71
C ASN A 114 2.52 -11.40 -16.07
N THR A 115 1.86 -12.17 -16.92
CA THR A 115 1.19 -11.66 -18.10
C THR A 115 -0.31 -11.83 -17.93
N ASP A 116 -1.02 -10.72 -17.72
CA ASP A 116 -2.44 -10.69 -17.38
C ASP A 116 -3.29 -10.11 -18.53
N PRO A 117 -4.61 -10.41 -18.58
CA PRO A 117 -5.54 -9.64 -19.40
C PRO A 117 -5.53 -8.17 -18.99
N ILE A 118 -5.68 -7.27 -19.98
CA ILE A 118 -5.67 -5.82 -19.73
C ILE A 118 -6.80 -5.39 -18.79
N GLU A 119 -7.92 -6.10 -18.79
CA GLU A 119 -9.08 -5.87 -17.93
C GLU A 119 -8.77 -6.08 -16.45
N LYS A 120 -7.79 -6.92 -16.10
CA LYS A 120 -7.31 -7.07 -14.72
C LYS A 120 -6.66 -5.80 -14.17
N LYS A 121 -6.29 -4.86 -15.05
CA LYS A 121 -5.76 -3.53 -14.69
C LYS A 121 -6.86 -2.45 -14.69
N PRO A 122 -8.12 -2.79 -14.47
CA PRO A 122 -9.40 -2.14 -14.77
C PRO A 122 -9.40 -1.22 -16.02
N LEU A 123 -8.72 -1.61 -17.07
CA LEU A 123 -8.65 -0.86 -18.33
C LEU A 123 -9.59 -1.48 -19.37
N TYR A 124 -10.88 -1.51 -19.08
CA TYR A 124 -11.90 -2.24 -19.88
C TYR A 124 -12.08 -1.70 -21.30
N HIS A 125 -11.80 -0.41 -21.52
CA HIS A 125 -11.98 0.26 -22.81
C HIS A 125 -10.66 0.53 -23.56
N PHE A 126 -9.52 0.18 -22.96
CA PHE A 126 -8.21 0.36 -23.57
C PHE A 126 -7.73 -0.98 -24.12
N LYS A 127 -7.72 -1.11 -25.46
CA LYS A 127 -7.30 -2.33 -26.17
C LYS A 127 -7.89 -3.61 -25.54
N PRO A 128 -9.23 -3.78 -25.50
CA PRO A 128 -9.88 -4.94 -24.90
C PRO A 128 -9.30 -6.26 -25.45
N HIS A 129 -9.31 -7.29 -24.59
CA HIS A 129 -8.81 -8.65 -24.91
C HIS A 129 -7.31 -8.75 -25.19
N THR A 130 -6.53 -7.69 -24.95
CA THR A 130 -5.07 -7.77 -25.04
C THR A 130 -4.46 -8.23 -23.72
N ARG A 131 -3.20 -8.64 -23.79
CA ARG A 131 -2.42 -9.03 -22.59
C ARG A 131 -1.45 -7.91 -22.21
N THR A 132 -1.21 -7.77 -20.93
CA THR A 132 -0.24 -6.82 -20.39
C THR A 132 0.76 -7.51 -19.49
N PHE A 133 2.02 -7.11 -19.61
CA PHE A 133 3.06 -7.53 -18.70
C PHE A 133 2.96 -6.76 -17.39
N SER A 134 3.14 -7.46 -16.28
CA SER A 134 2.92 -6.93 -14.93
C SER A 134 4.09 -7.28 -14.02
N LEU A 135 4.64 -6.28 -13.37
CA LEU A 135 5.65 -6.41 -12.34
C LEU A 135 5.13 -5.86 -11.02
N ALA A 136 5.45 -6.52 -9.92
CA ALA A 136 5.21 -5.99 -8.60
C ALA A 136 6.42 -6.18 -7.71
N THR A 137 6.74 -5.19 -6.90
CA THR A 137 7.69 -5.27 -5.80
C THR A 137 6.96 -5.33 -4.46
N THR A 138 7.59 -5.84 -3.42
CA THR A 138 7.02 -5.84 -2.08
C THR A 138 6.93 -4.45 -1.49
N GLY A 139 5.95 -4.30 -0.58
CA GLY A 139 5.70 -3.07 0.13
C GLY A 139 4.70 -2.16 -0.59
N CYS A 140 3.97 -1.37 0.18
CA CYS A 140 2.99 -0.42 -0.32
C CYS A 140 2.93 0.80 0.59
N ASN A 141 2.71 1.97 0.02
CA ASN A 141 2.52 3.20 0.75
C ASN A 141 1.09 3.38 1.31
N PHE A 142 0.21 2.40 1.08
CA PHE A 142 -1.14 2.31 1.64
C PHE A 142 -1.29 1.12 2.58
N ARG A 143 -2.37 1.13 3.38
CA ARG A 143 -2.80 0.04 4.28
C ARG A 143 -4.29 -0.22 4.12
N CYS A 144 -4.73 -0.52 2.90
CA CYS A 144 -6.13 -0.82 2.63
C CYS A 144 -6.56 -2.08 3.38
N LEU A 145 -7.67 -2.01 4.12
CA LEU A 145 -8.18 -3.13 4.91
C LEU A 145 -8.63 -4.33 4.05
N ASN A 146 -9.07 -4.06 2.84
CA ASN A 146 -9.50 -5.03 1.84
C ASN A 146 -8.48 -5.22 0.71
N CYS A 147 -7.19 -5.16 1.02
CA CYS A 147 -6.15 -5.28 0.02
C CYS A 147 -6.11 -6.70 -0.56
N GLN A 148 -6.38 -6.83 -1.85
CA GLN A 148 -6.28 -8.11 -2.57
C GLN A 148 -4.86 -8.68 -2.56
N ASN A 149 -3.85 -7.81 -2.56
CA ASN A 149 -2.43 -8.18 -2.59
C ASN A 149 -1.77 -7.99 -1.22
N TRP A 150 -2.48 -8.30 -0.13
CA TRP A 150 -2.00 -8.08 1.23
C TRP A 150 -0.64 -8.69 1.49
N GLU A 151 -0.42 -9.93 1.08
CA GLU A 151 0.81 -10.70 1.33
C GLU A 151 2.06 -9.98 0.82
N ILE A 152 2.00 -9.39 -0.37
CA ILE A 152 3.14 -8.66 -0.94
C ILE A 152 3.14 -7.18 -0.57
N SER A 153 1.97 -6.57 -0.38
CA SER A 153 1.87 -5.14 -0.07
C SER A 153 2.32 -4.82 1.35
N GLN A 154 2.17 -5.76 2.28
CA GLN A 154 2.54 -5.58 3.68
C GLN A 154 3.80 -6.35 4.07
N ALA A 155 4.45 -7.04 3.15
CA ALA A 155 5.73 -7.71 3.36
C ALA A 155 6.92 -6.74 3.18
N LYS A 156 8.03 -7.06 3.81
CA LYS A 156 9.34 -6.45 3.53
C LYS A 156 10.00 -7.15 2.35
N PRO A 157 10.86 -6.48 1.58
CA PRO A 157 11.50 -7.08 0.40
C PRO A 157 12.22 -8.42 0.67
N HIS A 158 12.77 -8.62 1.85
CA HIS A 158 13.47 -9.84 2.23
C HIS A 158 12.55 -10.95 2.77
N GLU A 159 11.28 -10.65 3.04
CA GLU A 159 10.27 -11.60 3.55
C GLU A 159 9.45 -12.23 2.41
N ALA A 160 9.46 -11.66 1.21
CA ALA A 160 8.69 -12.17 0.08
C ALA A 160 9.15 -13.57 -0.34
N GLY A 161 8.21 -14.50 -0.46
CA GLY A 161 8.49 -15.90 -0.79
C GLY A 161 9.06 -16.13 -2.19
N HIS A 162 8.63 -15.34 -3.16
CA HIS A 162 9.14 -15.39 -4.54
C HIS A 162 10.03 -14.19 -4.81
N ARG A 163 11.23 -14.44 -5.31
CA ARG A 163 12.21 -13.43 -5.67
C ARG A 163 12.70 -13.70 -7.07
N TYR A 164 12.43 -12.77 -7.94
CA TYR A 164 12.99 -12.74 -9.28
C TYR A 164 14.18 -11.78 -9.27
N GLU A 165 15.15 -12.03 -10.12
CA GLU A 165 16.20 -11.06 -10.41
C GLU A 165 15.91 -10.45 -11.77
N LEU A 166 15.46 -9.22 -11.77
CA LEU A 166 15.03 -8.50 -12.97
C LEU A 166 15.34 -7.01 -12.79
N PHE A 167 16.48 -6.60 -13.25
CA PHE A 167 16.90 -5.21 -13.22
C PHE A 167 16.23 -4.42 -14.36
N PRO A 168 16.19 -3.07 -14.26
CA PRO A 168 15.56 -2.25 -15.29
C PRO A 168 16.07 -2.50 -16.71
N ALA A 169 17.32 -2.87 -16.89
CA ALA A 169 17.88 -3.23 -18.20
C ALA A 169 17.24 -4.51 -18.76
N ASP A 170 16.97 -5.50 -17.91
CA ASP A 170 16.42 -6.80 -18.30
C ASP A 170 14.95 -6.70 -18.75
N VAL A 171 14.28 -5.61 -18.44
CA VAL A 171 12.86 -5.38 -18.80
C VAL A 171 12.71 -4.80 -20.20
N ILE A 172 13.78 -4.24 -20.76
CA ILE A 172 13.76 -3.50 -22.02
C ILE A 172 14.16 -4.39 -23.21
N GLU A 173 14.82 -5.52 -22.96
CA GLU A 173 15.16 -6.54 -23.97
C GLU A 173 13.97 -7.47 -24.25
#